data_586a80536e5823512d45ee5270a8d14a
#
_entry.id   586a80536e5823512d45ee5270a8d14a
#
_cell.length_a   1.000
_cell.length_b   1.000
_cell.length_c   1.000
_cell.angle_alpha   90.00
_cell.angle_beta   90.00
_cell.angle_gamma   90.00
#
_symmetry.space_group_name_H-M   'P 1'
#
loop_
_entity.id
_entity.type
_entity.pdbx_description
1 polymer ?
#
loop_
_entity_poly.entity_id
_entity_poly.type
_entity_poly.pdbx_seq_one_letter_code
_entity_poly.pdbx_strand_id
1 'polypeptide(L)'
;MSFDFDLTRFAKDMGLELDTVVRKTALDAHTRISKKTPKDTGRAQANWNVGAGAIDYTTTENTTIQRPTLKKGDGEKPVYITNNLPYIQALENGSSEN
;
A
#
# COMPACT_ATOMS: atom_id res chain seq x y z
N MET A 1 -2.09 6.41 -18.80
CA MET A 1 -1.69 5.09 -19.30
C MET A 1 -2.03 4.01 -18.30
N SER A 2 -2.66 2.97 -18.75
CA SER A 2 -2.99 1.87 -17.87
C SER A 2 -1.98 0.74 -18.05
N PHE A 3 -1.79 -0.01 -16.99
CA PHE A 3 -0.92 -1.16 -17.01
C PHE A 3 -1.72 -2.37 -16.58
N ASP A 4 -1.91 -3.29 -17.49
CA ASP A 4 -2.67 -4.50 -17.21
C ASP A 4 -1.71 -5.64 -16.90
N PHE A 5 -1.79 -6.11 -15.67
CA PHE A 5 -0.99 -7.24 -15.25
C PHE A 5 -1.91 -8.27 -14.61
N ASP A 6 -1.98 -9.43 -15.21
CA ASP A 6 -2.84 -10.49 -14.71
C ASP A 6 -2.13 -11.32 -13.67
N LEU A 7 -2.32 -10.96 -12.40
CA LEU A 7 -1.70 -11.64 -11.29
C LEU A 7 -2.15 -13.10 -11.16
N THR A 8 -3.40 -13.38 -11.52
CA THR A 8 -3.91 -14.75 -11.48
C THR A 8 -3.13 -15.64 -12.43
N ARG A 9 -2.93 -15.17 -13.64
CA ARG A 9 -2.19 -15.92 -14.65
C ARG A 9 -0.73 -16.04 -14.26
N PHE A 10 -0.14 -14.94 -13.76
CA PHE A 10 1.25 -14.95 -13.33
C PHE A 10 1.47 -15.99 -12.24
N ALA A 11 0.60 -16.00 -11.22
CA ALA A 11 0.71 -16.93 -10.11
C ALA A 11 0.60 -18.38 -10.60
N LYS A 12 -0.35 -18.63 -11.51
CA LYS A 12 -0.55 -19.95 -12.07
C LYS A 12 0.69 -20.41 -12.85
N ASP A 13 1.23 -19.53 -13.70
CA ASP A 13 2.39 -19.86 -14.51
C ASP A 13 3.63 -20.14 -13.66
N MET A 14 3.73 -19.48 -12.51
CA MET A 14 4.85 -19.66 -11.61
C MET A 14 4.63 -20.77 -10.57
N GLY A 15 3.44 -21.40 -10.58
CA GLY A 15 3.12 -22.43 -9.61
C GLY A 15 2.91 -21.91 -8.21
N LEU A 16 2.50 -20.63 -8.09
CA LEU A 16 2.29 -19.99 -6.80
C LEU A 16 0.80 -19.78 -6.53
N GLU A 17 0.44 -19.77 -5.25
CA GLU A 17 -0.92 -19.41 -4.87
C GLU A 17 -1.14 -17.92 -5.06
N LEU A 18 -2.28 -17.57 -5.65
CA LEU A 18 -2.62 -16.17 -5.88
C LEU A 18 -2.61 -15.37 -4.58
N ASP A 19 -3.17 -15.94 -3.52
CA ASP A 19 -3.17 -15.31 -2.20
C ASP A 19 -1.78 -14.91 -1.76
N THR A 20 -0.81 -15.82 -1.87
CA THR A 20 0.57 -15.56 -1.47
C THR A 20 1.18 -14.44 -2.30
N VAL A 21 0.96 -14.47 -3.62
CA VAL A 21 1.52 -13.46 -4.53
C VAL A 21 0.94 -12.08 -4.20
N VAL A 22 -0.38 -11.99 -4.02
CA VAL A 22 -1.02 -10.70 -3.75
C VAL A 22 -0.59 -10.14 -2.41
N ARG A 23 -0.54 -10.99 -1.37
CA ARG A 23 -0.10 -10.52 -0.05
C ARG A 23 1.33 -9.98 -0.09
N LYS A 24 2.22 -10.71 -0.72
CA LYS A 24 3.62 -10.31 -0.82
C LYS A 24 3.77 -9.03 -1.64
N THR A 25 3.06 -8.94 -2.76
CA THR A 25 3.10 -7.76 -3.61
C THR A 25 2.58 -6.52 -2.88
N ALA A 26 1.48 -6.67 -2.13
CA ALA A 26 0.90 -5.55 -1.38
C ALA A 26 1.85 -5.06 -0.29
N LEU A 27 2.47 -5.97 0.44
CA LEU A 27 3.41 -5.59 1.50
C LEU A 27 4.65 -4.92 0.92
N ASP A 28 5.14 -5.39 -0.21
CA ASP A 28 6.28 -4.78 -0.89
C ASP A 28 5.92 -3.38 -1.40
N ALA A 29 4.74 -3.24 -1.99
CA ALA A 29 4.26 -1.95 -2.46
C ALA A 29 4.10 -0.96 -1.31
N HIS A 30 3.57 -1.41 -0.18
CA HIS A 30 3.45 -0.57 1.01
C HIS A 30 4.81 -0.06 1.46
N THR A 31 5.81 -0.95 1.52
CA THR A 31 7.15 -0.56 1.93
C THR A 31 7.72 0.50 1.00
N ARG A 32 7.58 0.30 -0.31
CA ARG A 32 8.12 1.23 -1.29
C ARG A 32 7.44 2.59 -1.25
N ILE A 33 6.10 2.61 -1.21
CA ILE A 33 5.37 3.86 -1.22
C ILE A 33 5.60 4.64 0.08
N SER A 34 5.69 3.95 1.20
CA SER A 34 5.98 4.59 2.48
C SER A 34 7.34 5.27 2.46
N LYS A 35 8.36 4.58 1.96
CA LYS A 35 9.71 5.15 1.92
C LYS A 35 9.84 6.28 0.92
N LYS A 36 9.07 6.27 -0.16
CA LYS A 36 9.12 7.33 -1.17
C LYS A 36 8.31 8.55 -0.80
N THR A 37 7.45 8.44 0.20
CA THR A 37 6.66 9.58 0.67
C THR A 37 7.60 10.58 1.34
N PRO A 38 7.50 11.87 1.00
CA PRO A 38 8.36 12.88 1.61
C PRO A 38 8.25 12.85 3.12
N LYS A 39 9.41 12.91 3.78
CA LYS A 39 9.48 12.89 5.24
C LYS A 39 9.66 14.28 5.78
N ASP A 40 8.63 14.79 6.44
CA ASP A 40 8.72 16.01 7.21
C ASP A 40 8.88 15.63 8.68
N THR A 41 7.81 15.08 9.27
CA THR A 41 7.89 14.56 10.64
C THR A 41 7.94 13.04 10.67
N GLY A 42 7.68 12.39 9.52
CA GLY A 42 7.54 10.94 9.42
C GLY A 42 6.10 10.48 9.53
N ARG A 43 5.17 11.38 9.88
CA ARG A 43 3.77 10.99 10.07
C ARG A 43 3.12 10.56 8.76
N ALA A 44 3.42 11.27 7.65
CA ALA A 44 2.87 10.90 6.35
C ALA A 44 3.34 9.51 5.95
N GLN A 45 4.63 9.21 6.17
CA GLN A 45 5.17 7.89 5.87
C GLN A 45 4.52 6.80 6.73
N ALA A 46 4.17 7.12 7.97
CA ALA A 46 3.62 6.15 8.92
C ALA A 46 2.12 5.90 8.73
N ASN A 47 1.47 6.65 7.85
CA ASN A 47 0.02 6.58 7.69
C ASN A 47 -0.44 5.87 6.41
N TRP A 48 0.43 5.15 5.74
CA TRP A 48 0.02 4.30 4.64
C TRP A 48 -0.55 3.00 5.20
N ASN A 49 -1.79 2.73 4.86
CA ASN A 49 -2.54 1.58 5.38
C ASN A 49 -2.76 0.56 4.29
N VAL A 50 -2.84 -0.70 4.68
CA VAL A 50 -3.19 -1.80 3.78
C VAL A 50 -4.46 -2.44 4.32
N GLY A 51 -5.51 -2.48 3.48
CA GLY A 51 -6.77 -3.12 3.83
C GLY A 51 -7.11 -4.21 2.83
N ALA A 52 -7.56 -5.34 3.32
CA ALA A 52 -8.01 -6.45 2.48
C ALA A 52 -9.53 -6.53 2.53
N GLY A 53 -10.17 -6.46 1.37
CA GLY A 53 -11.62 -6.51 1.26
C GLY A 53 -12.31 -5.17 1.50
N ALA A 54 -11.64 -4.23 2.15
CA ALA A 54 -12.17 -2.90 2.42
C ALA A 54 -11.04 -1.93 2.63
N ILE A 55 -11.29 -0.64 2.41
CA ILE A 55 -10.30 0.40 2.66
C ILE A 55 -10.17 0.61 4.17
N ASP A 56 -8.93 0.71 4.62
CA ASP A 56 -8.63 1.06 6.01
C ASP A 56 -8.54 2.57 6.11
N TYR A 57 -9.48 3.19 6.80
CA TYR A 57 -9.59 4.65 6.91
C TYR A 57 -8.93 5.22 8.16
N THR A 58 -8.20 4.40 8.90
CA THR A 58 -7.59 4.86 10.15
C THR A 58 -6.39 5.77 9.90
N THR A 59 -6.04 6.55 10.92
CA THR A 59 -4.86 7.37 10.93
C THR A 59 -4.14 7.18 12.28
N THR A 60 -2.87 7.55 12.32
CA THR A 60 -2.08 7.44 13.53
C THR A 60 -1.22 8.68 13.72
N GLU A 61 -0.83 8.94 14.94
CA GLU A 61 0.13 9.98 15.28
C GLU A 61 1.57 9.47 15.20
N ASN A 62 1.76 8.21 14.88
CA ASN A 62 3.10 7.62 14.75
C ASN A 62 3.90 8.33 13.67
N THR A 63 5.21 8.39 13.88
CA THR A 63 6.15 9.00 12.94
C THR A 63 7.13 7.98 12.37
N THR A 64 6.93 6.71 12.70
CA THR A 64 7.75 5.61 12.21
C THR A 64 6.89 4.67 11.37
N ILE A 65 7.38 4.29 10.21
CA ILE A 65 6.66 3.38 9.32
C ILE A 65 6.35 2.09 10.06
N GLN A 66 5.07 1.71 10.07
CA GLN A 66 4.62 0.47 10.69
C GLN A 66 4.41 -0.56 9.60
N ARG A 67 4.93 -1.77 9.81
CA ARG A 67 4.77 -2.83 8.84
C ARG A 67 3.38 -3.45 8.99
N PRO A 68 2.53 -3.40 7.95
CA PRO A 68 1.22 -4.02 8.03
C PRO A 68 1.33 -5.54 7.96
N THR A 69 0.28 -6.21 8.40
CA THR A 69 0.18 -7.66 8.31
C THR A 69 -1.04 -8.06 7.51
N LEU A 70 -0.91 -9.11 6.71
CA LEU A 70 -2.00 -9.69 5.97
C LEU A 70 -2.08 -11.17 6.34
N LYS A 71 -3.32 -11.66 6.48
CA LYS A 71 -3.58 -13.04 6.86
C LYS A 71 -3.75 -13.90 5.63
N LYS A 72 -3.58 -15.21 5.79
CA LYS A 72 -3.86 -16.15 4.72
C LYS A 72 -5.31 -15.96 4.26
N GLY A 73 -5.49 -15.84 2.95
CA GLY A 73 -6.78 -15.58 2.33
C GLY A 73 -7.02 -14.12 1.99
N ASP A 74 -6.27 -13.20 2.59
CA ASP A 74 -6.45 -11.76 2.29
C ASP A 74 -6.11 -11.44 0.85
N GLY A 75 -5.19 -12.18 0.24
CA GLY A 75 -4.81 -11.97 -1.15
C GLY A 75 -5.87 -12.43 -2.15
N GLU A 76 -6.93 -13.07 -1.69
CA GLU A 76 -8.07 -13.45 -2.53
C GLU A 76 -9.13 -12.37 -2.56
N LYS A 77 -8.91 -11.28 -1.82
CA LYS A 77 -9.79 -10.13 -1.76
C LYS A 77 -9.12 -8.94 -2.41
N PRO A 78 -9.88 -7.91 -2.82
CA PRO A 78 -9.25 -6.68 -3.26
C PRO A 78 -8.42 -6.09 -2.11
N VAL A 79 -7.20 -5.69 -2.42
CA VAL A 79 -6.30 -5.10 -1.42
C VAL A 79 -6.10 -3.63 -1.78
N TYR A 80 -6.27 -2.76 -0.79
CA TYR A 80 -6.20 -1.32 -0.96
C TYR A 80 -5.05 -0.76 -0.13
N ILE A 81 -4.27 0.12 -0.73
CA ILE A 81 -3.22 0.85 -0.04
C ILE A 81 -3.63 2.32 -0.04
N THR A 82 -3.86 2.87 1.15
CA THR A 82 -4.41 4.22 1.28
C THR A 82 -3.69 5.01 2.35
N ASN A 83 -3.72 6.33 2.19
CA ASN A 83 -3.26 7.26 3.21
C ASN A 83 -4.37 8.28 3.44
N ASN A 84 -4.85 8.35 4.66
CA ASN A 84 -6.05 9.13 4.97
C ASN A 84 -5.77 10.48 5.63
N LEU A 85 -4.51 10.89 5.64
CA LEU A 85 -4.16 12.20 6.15
C LEU A 85 -4.67 13.29 5.21
N PRO A 86 -5.26 14.38 5.75
CA PRO A 86 -5.85 15.41 4.91
C PRO A 86 -4.86 16.10 3.97
N TYR A 87 -3.59 16.13 4.33
CA TYR A 87 -2.57 16.85 3.55
C TYR A 87 -1.80 15.97 2.56
N ILE A 88 -2.12 14.69 2.47
CA ILE A 88 -1.33 13.77 1.62
C ILE A 88 -1.44 14.15 0.13
N GLN A 89 -2.58 14.64 -0.28
CA GLN A 89 -2.78 15.03 -1.66
C GLN A 89 -1.88 16.22 -2.03
N ALA A 90 -1.66 17.13 -1.10
CA ALA A 90 -0.76 18.24 -1.33
C ALA A 90 0.68 17.76 -1.52
N LEU A 91 1.09 16.73 -0.78
CA LEU A 91 2.42 16.15 -0.95
C LEU A 91 2.59 15.50 -2.31
N GLU A 92 1.56 14.85 -2.81
CA GLU A 92 1.64 14.20 -4.11
C GLU A 92 1.75 15.21 -5.25
N ASN A 93 1.05 16.31 -5.12
CA ASN A 93 0.99 17.30 -6.19
C ASN A 93 2.14 18.31 -6.12
N GLY A 94 2.80 18.27 -5.06
CA GLY A 94 3.63 19.10 -4.91
C GLY A 94 4.67 19.63 -4.84
N SER A 95 4.53 19.27 -4.87
CA SER A 95 5.24 19.81 -4.77
C SER A 95 5.55 20.92 -5.36
N SER A 96 5.31 21.24 -5.78
CA SER A 96 5.53 22.16 -6.30
C SER A 96 5.46 23.40 -5.96
N GLU A 97 5.44 23.47 -5.64
CA GLU A 97 5.29 24.34 -5.41
C GLU A 97 5.84 24.99 -5.46
N ASN A 98 6.09 25.10 -5.63
CA ASN A 98 6.50 25.60 -5.57
C ASN A 98 6.89 25.91 -5.78
#